data_7397bfab4941e0924a7306ba986ac4e0
#
_entry.id   7397bfab4941e0924a7306ba986ac4e0
#
_cell.length_a   1.000
_cell.length_b   1.000
_cell.length_c   1.000
_cell.angle_alpha   90.00
_cell.angle_beta   90.00
_cell.angle_gamma   90.00
#
_symmetry.space_group_name_H-M   'P 1'
#
loop_
_entity.id
_entity.type
_entity.pdbx_description
1 polymer ?
#
loop_
_entity_poly.entity_id
_entity_poly.type
_entity_poly.pdbx_seq_one_letter_code
_entity_poly.pdbx_strand_id
1 'polypeptide(L)'
;MGKPTSPVVDLNAALLVLLLAAVWGGSFFFAEVALRELQPLVITLFRVSLAVPVLIVVVVLRGVPITRSLRVWRAYLVMGALNNAIPFSLIFWGQTQIESGLASILNGTTAMFGALVAGLLLPDEPLRANKLIGAALGLVGVAFIMGPDALQDFNLTNLAQLAILGATLSYAFASVWGKTALAGQPPLMNALGMVVCSSVLMLPIVWLTHGVPSFAYQPSTWGALLGLAVLSTALAYLLYFAILARAGAANLMLVTLLIPPFAITLGALFLSERIGTQALAGFAVIAIGFAVTDGRL
;
A
#
# COMPACT_ATOMS: atom_id res chain seq x y z
N MET A 1 -23.48 -30.81 -0.96
CA MET A 1 -22.79 -29.59 -0.52
C MET A 1 -22.30 -28.88 -1.78
N GLY A 2 -22.98 -27.80 -2.19
CA GLY A 2 -22.60 -27.00 -3.38
C GLY A 2 -21.26 -26.32 -3.10
N LYS A 3 -20.34 -26.34 -4.09
CA LYS A 3 -19.13 -25.53 -4.06
C LYS A 3 -19.54 -24.07 -3.84
N PRO A 4 -18.90 -23.31 -2.95
CA PRO A 4 -19.15 -21.88 -2.87
C PRO A 4 -18.76 -21.30 -4.24
N THR A 5 -19.74 -20.82 -4.98
CA THR A 5 -19.53 -20.04 -6.19
C THR A 5 -18.79 -18.78 -5.77
N SER A 6 -17.56 -18.60 -6.26
CA SER A 6 -16.87 -17.31 -6.09
C SER A 6 -17.82 -16.20 -6.55
N PRO A 7 -18.01 -15.13 -5.74
CA PRO A 7 -18.90 -14.05 -6.15
C PRO A 7 -18.47 -13.53 -7.52
N VAL A 8 -19.37 -13.57 -8.47
CA VAL A 8 -19.15 -13.04 -9.82
C VAL A 8 -18.89 -11.56 -9.65
N VAL A 9 -17.77 -11.08 -10.21
CA VAL A 9 -17.43 -9.65 -10.20
C VAL A 9 -18.47 -8.97 -11.10
N ASP A 10 -19.45 -8.33 -10.48
CA ASP A 10 -20.41 -7.50 -11.22
C ASP A 10 -19.71 -6.22 -11.75
N LEU A 11 -20.33 -5.54 -12.68
CA LEU A 11 -19.77 -4.32 -13.28
C LEU A 11 -19.44 -3.27 -12.23
N ASN A 12 -20.26 -3.13 -11.20
CA ASN A 12 -20.04 -2.16 -10.12
C ASN A 12 -18.80 -2.51 -9.29
N ALA A 13 -18.60 -3.79 -8.97
CA ALA A 13 -17.40 -4.26 -8.27
C ALA A 13 -16.14 -4.03 -9.13
N ALA A 14 -16.21 -4.32 -10.44
CA ALA A 14 -15.11 -4.06 -11.36
C ALA A 14 -14.75 -2.58 -11.43
N LEU A 15 -15.73 -1.69 -11.52
CA LEU A 15 -15.51 -0.24 -11.50
C LEU A 15 -14.88 0.25 -10.18
N LEU A 16 -15.32 -0.28 -9.04
CA LEU A 16 -14.73 0.05 -7.74
C LEU A 16 -13.26 -0.42 -7.66
N VAL A 17 -12.94 -1.61 -8.17
CA VAL A 17 -11.57 -2.15 -8.23
C VAL A 17 -10.69 -1.26 -9.11
N LEU A 18 -11.17 -0.87 -10.30
CA LEU A 18 -10.43 0.04 -11.19
C LEU A 18 -10.23 1.41 -10.56
N LEU A 19 -11.26 1.96 -9.92
CA LEU A 19 -11.16 3.25 -9.23
C LEU A 19 -10.15 3.20 -8.09
N LEU A 20 -10.17 2.15 -7.27
CA LEU A 20 -9.20 2.00 -6.19
C LEU A 20 -7.78 1.83 -6.73
N ALA A 21 -7.60 1.09 -7.83
CA ALA A 21 -6.30 0.93 -8.49
C ALA A 21 -5.79 2.26 -9.04
N ALA A 22 -6.65 3.06 -9.67
CA ALA A 22 -6.30 4.40 -10.14
C ALA A 22 -5.90 5.33 -8.99
N VAL A 23 -6.67 5.32 -7.90
CA VAL A 23 -6.41 6.12 -6.70
C VAL A 23 -5.08 5.74 -6.02
N TRP A 24 -4.82 4.45 -5.88
CA TRP A 24 -3.54 3.98 -5.30
C TRP A 24 -2.37 4.12 -6.27
N GLY A 25 -2.57 3.91 -7.58
CA GLY A 25 -1.57 4.20 -8.59
C GLY A 25 -1.18 5.68 -8.60
N GLY A 26 -2.20 6.56 -8.48
CA GLY A 26 -2.01 8.00 -8.33
C GLY A 26 -1.23 8.40 -7.08
N SER A 27 -1.20 7.56 -6.02
CA SER A 27 -0.42 7.89 -4.82
C SER A 27 1.09 7.95 -5.08
N PHE A 28 1.61 7.14 -6.00
CA PHE A 28 3.02 7.18 -6.40
C PHE A 28 3.35 8.48 -7.14
N PHE A 29 2.45 8.90 -8.04
CA PHE A 29 2.54 10.19 -8.72
C PHE A 29 2.50 11.37 -7.73
N PHE A 30 1.53 11.41 -6.81
CA PHE A 30 1.44 12.48 -5.82
C PHE A 30 2.67 12.51 -4.90
N ALA A 31 3.20 11.34 -4.53
CA ALA A 31 4.41 11.25 -3.72
C ALA A 31 5.60 11.88 -4.47
N GLU A 32 5.77 11.57 -5.75
CA GLU A 32 6.85 12.13 -6.58
C GLU A 32 6.77 13.66 -6.70
N VAL A 33 5.54 14.20 -6.85
CA VAL A 33 5.34 15.66 -6.86
C VAL A 33 5.69 16.27 -5.50
N ALA A 34 5.30 15.64 -4.39
CA ALA A 34 5.59 16.13 -3.04
C ALA A 34 7.09 16.04 -2.68
N LEU A 35 7.79 15.03 -3.17
CA LEU A 35 9.23 14.82 -2.96
C LEU A 35 10.10 15.92 -3.57
N ARG A 36 9.57 16.73 -4.48
CA ARG A 36 10.30 17.89 -5.03
C ARG A 36 10.60 18.96 -3.99
N GLU A 37 9.80 19.05 -2.93
CA GLU A 37 9.97 20.05 -1.87
C GLU A 37 10.06 19.45 -0.46
N LEU A 38 9.63 18.21 -0.26
CA LEU A 38 9.46 17.60 1.05
C LEU A 38 10.31 16.35 1.24
N GLN A 39 10.75 16.15 2.46
CA GLN A 39 11.42 14.92 2.87
C GLN A 39 10.39 13.77 3.05
N PRO A 40 10.77 12.50 2.81
CA PRO A 40 9.87 11.34 2.88
C PRO A 40 9.07 11.22 4.17
N LEU A 41 9.72 11.43 5.34
CA LEU A 41 9.05 11.35 6.64
C LEU A 41 8.02 12.48 6.82
N VAL A 42 8.29 13.67 6.30
CA VAL A 42 7.38 14.82 6.34
C VAL A 42 6.14 14.55 5.47
N ILE A 43 6.33 13.97 4.27
CA ILE A 43 5.22 13.55 3.41
C ILE A 43 4.36 12.50 4.12
N THR A 44 4.99 11.52 4.76
CA THR A 44 4.28 10.48 5.53
C THR A 44 3.43 11.12 6.65
N LEU A 45 4.00 12.06 7.42
CA LEU A 45 3.28 12.79 8.46
C LEU A 45 2.07 13.53 7.90
N PHE A 46 2.25 14.35 6.86
CA PHE A 46 1.14 15.11 6.25
C PHE A 46 0.08 14.18 5.67
N ARG A 47 0.47 13.11 4.97
CA ARG A 47 -0.46 12.12 4.41
C ARG A 47 -1.40 11.56 5.47
N VAL A 48 -0.86 11.09 6.59
CA VAL A 48 -1.67 10.47 7.64
C VAL A 48 -2.44 11.53 8.43
N SER A 49 -1.81 12.67 8.80
CA SER A 49 -2.44 13.70 9.62
C SER A 49 -3.60 14.42 8.91
N LEU A 50 -3.44 14.74 7.62
CA LEU A 50 -4.50 15.36 6.83
C LEU A 50 -5.66 14.40 6.53
N ALA A 51 -5.45 13.09 6.55
CA ALA A 51 -6.51 12.10 6.38
C ALA A 51 -7.40 11.98 7.65
N VAL A 52 -6.87 12.30 8.84
CA VAL A 52 -7.61 12.19 10.11
C VAL A 52 -8.93 12.96 10.10
N PRO A 53 -8.98 14.29 9.81
CA PRO A 53 -10.23 15.04 9.85
C PRO A 53 -11.25 14.49 8.84
N VAL A 54 -10.82 14.06 7.68
CA VAL A 54 -11.70 13.47 6.66
C VAL A 54 -12.35 12.19 7.18
N LEU A 55 -11.55 11.29 7.76
CA LEU A 55 -12.06 10.04 8.33
C LEU A 55 -12.92 10.26 9.56
N ILE A 56 -12.62 11.26 10.41
CA ILE A 56 -13.49 11.63 11.54
C ILE A 56 -14.88 12.03 11.03
N VAL A 57 -14.94 12.90 10.02
CA VAL A 57 -16.23 13.33 9.42
C VAL A 57 -16.99 12.10 8.90
N VAL A 58 -16.35 11.19 8.18
CA VAL A 58 -17.01 9.99 7.66
C VAL A 58 -17.50 9.08 8.78
N VAL A 59 -16.69 8.82 9.82
CA VAL A 59 -17.05 7.98 10.96
C VAL A 59 -18.27 8.57 11.70
N VAL A 60 -18.28 9.89 11.93
CA VAL A 60 -19.39 10.58 12.60
C VAL A 60 -20.66 10.53 11.74
N LEU A 61 -20.58 10.87 10.45
CA LEU A 61 -21.73 10.84 9.53
C LEU A 61 -22.32 9.44 9.35
N ARG A 62 -21.48 8.39 9.45
CA ARG A 62 -21.94 7.00 9.38
C ARG A 62 -22.39 6.43 10.72
N GLY A 63 -22.35 7.23 11.80
CA GLY A 63 -22.75 6.79 13.14
C GLY A 63 -21.91 5.63 13.70
N VAL A 64 -20.65 5.49 13.24
CA VAL A 64 -19.78 4.41 13.71
C VAL A 64 -19.27 4.75 15.12
N PRO A 65 -19.44 3.85 16.11
CA PRO A 65 -19.03 4.13 17.48
C PRO A 65 -17.52 4.19 17.61
N ILE A 66 -17.01 5.28 18.19
CA ILE A 66 -15.59 5.42 18.49
C ILE A 66 -15.26 4.61 19.75
N THR A 67 -14.35 3.66 19.58
CA THR A 67 -13.92 2.81 20.70
C THR A 67 -13.17 3.60 21.77
N ARG A 68 -13.46 3.29 23.05
CA ARG A 68 -12.74 3.83 24.22
C ARG A 68 -11.74 2.82 24.81
N SER A 69 -11.66 1.62 24.25
CA SER A 69 -10.79 0.56 24.76
C SER A 69 -9.32 0.85 24.51
N LEU A 70 -8.52 1.01 25.54
CA LEU A 70 -7.07 1.19 25.46
C LEU A 70 -6.39 -0.01 24.78
N ARG A 71 -6.91 -1.23 24.95
CA ARG A 71 -6.42 -2.43 24.27
C ARG A 71 -6.55 -2.29 22.76
N VAL A 72 -7.68 -1.79 22.27
CA VAL A 72 -7.93 -1.57 20.84
C VAL A 72 -7.04 -0.45 20.30
N TRP A 73 -6.86 0.65 21.05
CA TRP A 73 -5.97 1.72 20.66
C TRP A 73 -4.50 1.28 20.58
N ARG A 74 -4.02 0.41 21.47
CA ARG A 74 -2.70 -0.22 21.35
C ARG A 74 -2.59 -1.08 20.09
N ALA A 75 -3.66 -1.81 19.72
CA ALA A 75 -3.69 -2.57 18.47
C ALA A 75 -3.68 -1.65 17.24
N TYR A 76 -4.36 -0.50 17.29
CA TYR A 76 -4.26 0.53 16.24
C TYR A 76 -2.87 1.16 16.15
N LEU A 77 -2.15 1.30 17.26
CA LEU A 77 -0.78 1.83 17.24
C LEU A 77 0.14 0.90 16.43
N VAL A 78 0.09 -0.40 16.68
CA VAL A 78 0.84 -1.40 15.90
C VAL A 78 0.37 -1.42 14.44
N MET A 79 -0.95 -1.39 14.21
CA MET A 79 -1.51 -1.34 12.86
C MET A 79 -1.06 -0.06 12.11
N GLY A 80 -1.07 1.08 12.79
CA GLY A 80 -0.60 2.35 12.26
C GLY A 80 0.88 2.34 11.87
N ALA A 81 1.71 1.70 12.71
CA ALA A 81 3.12 1.50 12.38
C ALA A 81 3.29 0.61 11.13
N LEU A 82 2.69 -0.58 11.16
CA LEU A 82 2.88 -1.60 10.11
C LEU A 82 2.21 -1.26 8.79
N ASN A 83 1.08 -0.58 8.80
CA ASN A 83 0.29 -0.30 7.58
C ASN A 83 0.48 1.11 7.02
N ASN A 84 1.03 2.03 7.80
CA ASN A 84 1.17 3.43 7.36
C ASN A 84 2.58 3.97 7.61
N ALA A 85 3.01 4.13 8.87
CA ALA A 85 4.25 4.85 9.19
C ALA A 85 5.48 4.22 8.54
N ILE A 86 5.69 2.93 8.73
CA ILE A 86 6.83 2.21 8.16
C ILE A 86 6.73 2.14 6.63
N PRO A 87 5.66 1.59 6.02
CA PRO A 87 5.65 1.40 4.58
C PRO A 87 5.61 2.71 3.80
N PHE A 88 4.87 3.72 4.22
CA PHE A 88 4.87 5.00 3.50
C PHE A 88 6.24 5.67 3.54
N SER A 89 6.91 5.67 4.70
CA SER A 89 8.25 6.22 4.83
C SER A 89 9.27 5.49 3.94
N LEU A 90 9.22 4.17 3.88
CA LEU A 90 10.09 3.35 3.04
C LEU A 90 9.80 3.56 1.55
N ILE A 91 8.52 3.61 1.14
CA ILE A 91 8.13 3.84 -0.25
C ILE A 91 8.56 5.23 -0.70
N PHE A 92 8.27 6.29 0.09
CA PHE A 92 8.66 7.65 -0.28
C PHE A 92 10.16 7.84 -0.28
N TRP A 93 10.89 7.19 0.65
CA TRP A 93 12.34 7.17 0.59
C TRP A 93 12.84 6.43 -0.65
N GLY A 94 12.24 5.29 -1.00
CA GLY A 94 12.55 4.56 -2.23
C GLY A 94 12.37 5.44 -3.48
N GLN A 95 11.28 6.18 -3.55
CA GLN A 95 11.00 7.10 -4.68
C GLN A 95 11.97 8.28 -4.78
N THR A 96 12.81 8.55 -3.79
CA THR A 96 13.91 9.51 -3.98
C THR A 96 15.03 8.98 -4.87
N GLN A 97 15.05 7.69 -5.18
CA GLN A 97 16.12 7.01 -5.93
C GLN A 97 15.63 6.25 -7.17
N ILE A 98 14.34 5.94 -7.25
CA ILE A 98 13.74 5.20 -8.36
C ILE A 98 12.41 5.84 -8.78
N GLU A 99 12.06 5.68 -10.04
CA GLU A 99 10.84 6.20 -10.64
C GLU A 99 9.56 5.65 -9.97
N SER A 100 8.50 6.45 -9.97
CA SER A 100 7.21 6.12 -9.35
C SER A 100 6.59 4.84 -9.92
N GLY A 101 6.72 4.64 -11.23
CA GLY A 101 6.27 3.43 -11.92
C GLY A 101 6.98 2.18 -11.41
N LEU A 102 8.32 2.22 -11.26
CA LEU A 102 9.11 1.10 -10.74
C LEU A 102 8.77 0.81 -9.27
N ALA A 103 8.62 1.86 -8.46
CA ALA A 103 8.20 1.72 -7.06
C ALA A 103 6.85 1.01 -6.95
N SER A 104 5.88 1.34 -7.83
CA SER A 104 4.57 0.71 -7.87
C SER A 104 4.61 -0.77 -8.27
N ILE A 105 5.49 -1.14 -9.22
CA ILE A 105 5.71 -2.55 -9.62
C ILE A 105 6.22 -3.37 -8.43
N LEU A 106 7.26 -2.90 -7.75
CA LEU A 106 7.82 -3.58 -6.57
C LEU A 106 6.79 -3.69 -5.44
N ASN A 107 5.98 -2.63 -5.22
CA ASN A 107 4.90 -2.66 -4.26
C ASN A 107 3.83 -3.72 -4.60
N GLY A 108 3.68 -4.12 -5.86
CA GLY A 108 2.79 -5.21 -6.29
C GLY A 108 3.12 -6.56 -5.65
N THR A 109 4.34 -6.77 -5.15
CA THR A 109 4.73 -7.98 -4.43
C THR A 109 4.02 -8.15 -3.07
N THR A 110 3.32 -7.12 -2.58
CA THR A 110 2.56 -7.14 -1.32
C THR A 110 1.62 -8.35 -1.22
N ALA A 111 0.93 -8.70 -2.29
CA ALA A 111 0.00 -9.82 -2.29
C ALA A 111 0.70 -11.17 -2.06
N MET A 112 1.89 -11.35 -2.62
CA MET A 112 2.68 -12.58 -2.48
C MET A 112 3.29 -12.70 -1.09
N PHE A 113 3.89 -11.63 -0.57
CA PHE A 113 4.38 -11.60 0.82
C PHE A 113 3.24 -11.76 1.81
N GLY A 114 2.07 -11.15 1.54
CA GLY A 114 0.86 -11.33 2.33
C GLY A 114 0.44 -12.79 2.43
N ALA A 115 0.41 -13.50 1.31
CA ALA A 115 0.08 -14.92 1.25
C ALA A 115 1.08 -15.81 2.01
N LEU A 116 2.39 -15.49 1.92
CA LEU A 116 3.45 -16.19 2.64
C LEU A 116 3.35 -15.97 4.15
N VAL A 117 3.29 -14.71 4.59
CA VAL A 117 3.26 -14.35 6.01
C VAL A 117 1.97 -14.86 6.66
N ALA A 118 0.83 -14.75 5.98
CA ALA A 118 -0.43 -15.32 6.45
C ALA A 118 -0.33 -16.85 6.57
N GLY A 119 0.25 -17.52 5.57
CA GLY A 119 0.42 -18.97 5.59
C GLY A 119 1.37 -19.49 6.66
N LEU A 120 2.34 -18.69 7.10
CA LEU A 120 3.26 -19.02 8.18
C LEU A 120 2.67 -18.74 9.58
N LEU A 121 1.86 -17.69 9.71
CA LEU A 121 1.42 -17.18 11.01
C LEU A 121 -0.04 -17.48 11.36
N LEU A 122 -0.88 -17.79 10.34
CA LEU A 122 -2.32 -18.05 10.55
C LEU A 122 -2.64 -19.54 10.36
N PRO A 123 -3.12 -20.23 11.39
CA PRO A 123 -3.44 -21.67 11.31
C PRO A 123 -4.55 -21.99 10.30
N ASP A 124 -5.45 -21.04 10.03
CA ASP A 124 -6.56 -21.16 9.09
C ASP A 124 -6.19 -20.83 7.63
N GLU A 125 -4.95 -20.39 7.38
CA GLU A 125 -4.43 -20.08 6.05
C GLU A 125 -3.14 -20.85 5.71
N PRO A 126 -3.18 -22.19 5.61
CA PRO A 126 -1.97 -22.98 5.45
C PRO A 126 -1.19 -22.63 4.18
N LEU A 127 0.13 -22.76 4.25
CA LEU A 127 1.01 -22.69 3.09
C LEU A 127 0.68 -23.85 2.14
N ARG A 128 0.22 -23.50 0.94
CA ARG A 128 0.00 -24.46 -0.14
C ARG A 128 1.08 -24.28 -1.20
N ALA A 129 1.29 -25.30 -2.03
CA ALA A 129 2.30 -25.27 -3.08
C ALA A 129 2.16 -24.06 -4.03
N ASN A 130 0.93 -23.67 -4.38
CA ASN A 130 0.67 -22.51 -5.20
C ASN A 130 1.17 -21.20 -4.56
N LYS A 131 1.01 -21.03 -3.24
CA LYS A 131 1.53 -19.84 -2.52
C LYS A 131 3.06 -19.80 -2.56
N LEU A 132 3.73 -20.93 -2.40
CA LEU A 132 5.19 -21.02 -2.44
C LEU A 132 5.73 -20.78 -3.86
N ILE A 133 5.13 -21.42 -4.88
CA ILE A 133 5.50 -21.22 -6.28
C ILE A 133 5.30 -19.77 -6.70
N GLY A 134 4.13 -19.21 -6.37
CA GLY A 134 3.83 -17.82 -6.71
C GLY A 134 4.78 -16.82 -6.03
N ALA A 135 5.14 -17.05 -4.78
CA ALA A 135 6.13 -16.22 -4.08
C ALA A 135 7.54 -16.37 -4.70
N ALA A 136 7.96 -17.58 -5.07
CA ALA A 136 9.23 -17.80 -5.77
C ALA A 136 9.26 -17.06 -7.12
N LEU A 137 8.19 -17.14 -7.91
CA LEU A 137 8.05 -16.36 -9.15
C LEU A 137 8.12 -14.85 -8.91
N GLY A 138 7.47 -14.37 -7.84
CA GLY A 138 7.56 -12.97 -7.47
C GLY A 138 8.98 -12.53 -7.14
N LEU A 139 9.72 -13.32 -6.39
CA LEU A 139 11.14 -13.04 -6.09
C LEU A 139 12.01 -13.09 -7.34
N VAL A 140 11.75 -14.03 -8.26
CA VAL A 140 12.43 -14.08 -9.57
C VAL A 140 12.14 -12.81 -10.37
N GLY A 141 10.88 -12.34 -10.40
CA GLY A 141 10.51 -11.08 -11.04
C GLY A 141 11.23 -9.88 -10.45
N VAL A 142 11.33 -9.81 -9.11
CA VAL A 142 12.11 -8.76 -8.42
C VAL A 142 13.60 -8.86 -8.78
N ALA A 143 14.20 -10.04 -8.72
CA ALA A 143 15.60 -10.25 -9.08
C ALA A 143 15.87 -9.85 -10.54
N PHE A 144 14.91 -10.11 -11.44
CA PHE A 144 14.98 -9.69 -12.83
C PHE A 144 14.95 -8.15 -12.97
N ILE A 145 14.11 -7.46 -12.20
CA ILE A 145 14.05 -5.99 -12.15
C ILE A 145 15.36 -5.39 -11.64
N MET A 146 15.90 -5.95 -10.55
CA MET A 146 17.15 -5.47 -9.97
C MET A 146 18.36 -5.65 -10.89
N GLY A 147 18.33 -6.69 -11.72
CA GLY A 147 19.39 -7.02 -12.66
C GLY A 147 20.60 -7.72 -12.02
N PRO A 148 21.53 -8.27 -12.85
CA PRO A 148 22.70 -8.99 -12.37
C PRO A 148 23.72 -8.11 -11.65
N ASP A 149 23.75 -6.82 -12.00
CA ASP A 149 24.70 -5.86 -11.41
C ASP A 149 24.39 -5.55 -9.93
N ALA A 150 23.16 -5.81 -9.49
CA ALA A 150 22.75 -5.62 -8.09
C ALA A 150 23.55 -6.50 -7.09
N LEU A 151 24.15 -7.60 -7.55
CA LEU A 151 24.99 -8.46 -6.72
C LEU A 151 26.47 -8.04 -6.72
N GLN A 152 26.89 -7.24 -7.71
CA GLN A 152 28.28 -6.84 -7.89
C GLN A 152 28.52 -5.42 -7.35
N ASP A 153 27.60 -4.50 -7.61
CA ASP A 153 27.67 -3.11 -7.17
C ASP A 153 26.40 -2.72 -6.39
N PHE A 154 26.43 -2.97 -5.07
CA PHE A 154 25.33 -2.58 -4.20
C PHE A 154 25.30 -1.06 -4.00
N ASN A 155 24.32 -0.41 -4.62
CA ASN A 155 24.18 1.05 -4.65
C ASN A 155 22.85 1.54 -4.00
N LEU A 156 22.68 2.86 -3.93
CA LEU A 156 21.46 3.47 -3.35
C LEU A 156 20.16 3.04 -4.06
N THR A 157 20.21 2.81 -5.38
CA THR A 157 19.06 2.31 -6.14
C THR A 157 18.62 0.93 -5.68
N ASN A 158 19.56 0.01 -5.46
CA ASN A 158 19.27 -1.32 -4.96
C ASN A 158 18.72 -1.27 -3.53
N LEU A 159 19.27 -0.40 -2.68
CA LEU A 159 18.77 -0.18 -1.33
C LEU A 159 17.34 0.39 -1.35
N ALA A 160 17.03 1.30 -2.28
CA ALA A 160 15.69 1.84 -2.46
C ALA A 160 14.68 0.77 -2.87
N GLN A 161 15.05 -0.13 -3.79
CA GLN A 161 14.22 -1.27 -4.17
C GLN A 161 13.96 -2.20 -2.97
N LEU A 162 15.00 -2.50 -2.18
CA LEU A 162 14.87 -3.29 -0.95
C LEU A 162 14.00 -2.61 0.11
N ALA A 163 14.06 -1.28 0.22
CA ALA A 163 13.18 -0.53 1.12
C ALA A 163 11.69 -0.69 0.74
N ILE A 164 11.38 -0.65 -0.57
CA ILE A 164 10.00 -0.90 -1.02
C ILE A 164 9.58 -2.34 -0.74
N LEU A 165 10.45 -3.33 -0.93
CA LEU A 165 10.17 -4.71 -0.53
C LEU A 165 9.98 -4.83 1.00
N GLY A 166 10.74 -4.09 1.80
CA GLY A 166 10.51 -3.95 3.23
C GLY A 166 9.15 -3.36 3.57
N ALA A 167 8.67 -2.38 2.80
CA ALA A 167 7.32 -1.84 2.92
C ALA A 167 6.25 -2.90 2.62
N THR A 168 6.42 -3.70 1.57
CA THR A 168 5.47 -4.78 1.23
C THR A 168 5.43 -5.87 2.29
N LEU A 169 6.57 -6.19 2.89
CA LEU A 169 6.65 -7.10 4.03
C LEU A 169 5.94 -6.52 5.26
N SER A 170 6.08 -5.23 5.52
CA SER A 170 5.34 -4.53 6.58
C SER A 170 3.82 -4.64 6.38
N TYR A 171 3.31 -4.43 5.14
CA TYR A 171 1.90 -4.66 4.81
C TYR A 171 1.47 -6.11 5.03
N ALA A 172 2.32 -7.08 4.73
CA ALA A 172 2.05 -8.48 4.97
C ALA A 172 1.82 -8.77 6.47
N PHE A 173 2.68 -8.25 7.35
CA PHE A 173 2.47 -8.32 8.80
C PHE A 173 1.25 -7.53 9.27
N ALA A 174 0.98 -6.36 8.69
CA ALA A 174 -0.21 -5.57 8.97
C ALA A 174 -1.50 -6.35 8.67
N SER A 175 -1.54 -7.13 7.58
CA SER A 175 -2.70 -7.95 7.22
C SER A 175 -3.00 -9.03 8.26
N VAL A 176 -1.97 -9.73 8.75
CA VAL A 176 -2.09 -10.73 9.83
C VAL A 176 -2.52 -10.06 11.14
N TRP A 177 -1.89 -8.94 11.49
CA TRP A 177 -2.25 -8.18 12.69
C TRP A 177 -3.69 -7.68 12.65
N GLY A 178 -4.13 -7.14 11.52
CA GLY A 178 -5.51 -6.69 11.33
C GLY A 178 -6.53 -7.82 11.50
N LYS A 179 -6.23 -9.01 10.96
CA LYS A 179 -7.08 -10.19 11.07
C LYS A 179 -7.17 -10.73 12.51
N THR A 180 -6.07 -10.66 13.28
CA THR A 180 -6.00 -11.25 14.62
C THR A 180 -6.35 -10.24 15.72
N ALA A 181 -5.71 -9.08 15.74
CA ALA A 181 -5.81 -8.12 16.84
C ALA A 181 -7.00 -7.14 16.70
N LEU A 182 -7.50 -6.93 15.47
CA LEU A 182 -8.59 -6.00 15.17
C LEU A 182 -9.86 -6.73 14.70
N ALA A 183 -9.94 -8.05 14.86
CA ALA A 183 -11.13 -8.82 14.53
C ALA A 183 -12.37 -8.27 15.27
N GLY A 184 -13.48 -8.15 14.55
CA GLY A 184 -14.74 -7.64 15.11
C GLY A 184 -14.85 -6.12 15.28
N GLN A 185 -13.77 -5.36 15.03
CA GLN A 185 -13.85 -3.90 15.02
C GLN A 185 -14.49 -3.39 13.72
N PRO A 186 -15.27 -2.29 13.76
CA PRO A 186 -15.82 -1.70 12.56
C PRO A 186 -14.70 -1.28 11.58
N PRO A 187 -14.78 -1.62 10.28
CA PRO A 187 -13.73 -1.31 9.31
C PRO A 187 -13.37 0.18 9.24
N LEU A 188 -14.36 1.08 9.27
CA LEU A 188 -14.11 2.52 9.29
C LEU A 188 -13.40 2.98 10.55
N MET A 189 -13.67 2.34 11.70
CA MET A 189 -12.95 2.64 12.93
C MET A 189 -11.51 2.13 12.86
N ASN A 190 -11.26 0.99 12.20
CA ASN A 190 -9.90 0.50 11.93
C ASN A 190 -9.12 1.50 11.08
N ALA A 191 -9.72 2.04 10.01
CA ALA A 191 -9.10 3.07 9.17
C ALA A 191 -8.77 4.33 9.99
N LEU A 192 -9.73 4.88 10.73
CA LEU A 192 -9.51 6.07 11.57
C LEU A 192 -8.47 5.80 12.65
N GLY A 193 -8.59 4.69 13.40
CA GLY A 193 -7.70 4.36 14.50
C GLY A 193 -6.25 4.23 14.09
N MET A 194 -5.97 3.50 12.97
CA MET A 194 -4.60 3.34 12.49
C MET A 194 -4.00 4.64 11.95
N VAL A 195 -4.80 5.49 11.29
CA VAL A 195 -4.31 6.77 10.75
C VAL A 195 -4.03 7.77 11.87
N VAL A 196 -4.88 7.85 12.89
CA VAL A 196 -4.63 8.66 14.10
C VAL A 196 -3.35 8.20 14.80
N CYS A 197 -3.21 6.89 15.03
CA CYS A 197 -2.02 6.35 15.68
C CYS A 197 -0.74 6.56 14.84
N SER A 198 -0.84 6.46 13.50
CA SER A 198 0.29 6.77 12.61
C SER A 198 0.69 8.24 12.74
N SER A 199 -0.28 9.16 12.82
CA SER A 199 0.00 10.59 13.00
C SER A 199 0.73 10.85 14.33
N VAL A 200 0.25 10.21 15.41
CA VAL A 200 0.88 10.30 16.73
C VAL A 200 2.30 9.73 16.73
N LEU A 201 2.58 8.65 15.99
CA LEU A 201 3.91 8.09 15.84
C LEU A 201 4.84 8.99 15.00
N MET A 202 4.33 9.52 13.88
CA MET A 202 5.14 10.31 12.96
C MET A 202 5.47 11.71 13.48
N LEU A 203 4.62 12.31 14.31
CA LEU A 203 4.85 13.64 14.88
C LEU A 203 6.19 13.76 15.59
N PRO A 204 6.51 12.94 16.64
CA PRO A 204 7.81 13.04 17.31
C PRO A 204 8.97 12.64 16.39
N ILE A 205 8.79 11.68 15.49
CA ILE A 205 9.83 11.26 14.55
C ILE A 205 10.24 12.44 13.65
N VAL A 206 9.26 13.10 13.01
CA VAL A 206 9.53 14.23 12.14
C VAL A 206 10.08 15.42 12.92
N TRP A 207 9.55 15.70 14.11
CA TRP A 207 10.04 16.78 14.95
C TRP A 207 11.51 16.59 15.34
N LEU A 208 11.91 15.38 15.70
CA LEU A 208 13.29 15.08 16.11
C LEU A 208 14.27 15.03 14.93
N THR A 209 13.80 14.65 13.73
CA THR A 209 14.68 14.46 12.56
C THR A 209 14.73 15.68 11.64
N HIS A 210 13.63 16.41 11.52
CA HIS A 210 13.48 17.53 10.58
C HIS A 210 13.01 18.84 11.23
N GLY A 211 12.70 18.84 12.52
CA GLY A 211 12.12 19.99 13.21
C GLY A 211 10.63 20.17 12.88
N VAL A 212 10.13 21.39 13.05
CA VAL A 212 8.74 21.76 12.71
C VAL A 212 8.65 21.94 11.20
N PRO A 213 7.79 21.17 10.50
CA PRO A 213 7.61 21.32 9.05
C PRO A 213 7.16 22.74 8.70
N SER A 214 7.69 23.29 7.63
CA SER A 214 7.18 24.53 7.02
C SER A 214 5.77 24.30 6.48
N PHE A 215 5.02 25.39 6.32
CA PHE A 215 3.75 25.39 5.60
C PHE A 215 3.82 26.25 4.31
N ALA A 216 4.99 26.82 4.00
CA ALA A 216 5.23 27.67 2.84
C ALA A 216 5.67 26.83 1.63
N TYR A 217 4.82 25.91 1.19
CA TYR A 217 5.04 25.08 0.00
C TYR A 217 4.24 25.58 -1.20
N GLN A 218 4.65 25.17 -2.40
CA GLN A 218 3.93 25.50 -3.62
C GLN A 218 2.53 24.87 -3.65
N PRO A 219 1.58 25.47 -4.38
CA PRO A 219 0.23 24.93 -4.54
C PRO A 219 0.21 23.49 -5.10
N SER A 220 1.14 23.14 -5.99
CA SER A 220 1.31 21.78 -6.52
C SER A 220 1.63 20.75 -5.42
N THR A 221 2.49 21.12 -4.49
CA THR A 221 2.88 20.29 -3.34
C THR A 221 1.69 20.09 -2.38
N TRP A 222 0.94 21.15 -2.08
CA TRP A 222 -0.29 21.03 -1.30
C TRP A 222 -1.34 20.19 -2.02
N GLY A 223 -1.50 20.35 -3.34
CA GLY A 223 -2.37 19.49 -4.15
C GLY A 223 -1.99 18.02 -4.07
N ALA A 224 -0.68 17.73 -4.11
CA ALA A 224 -0.17 16.36 -3.97
C ALA A 224 -0.42 15.79 -2.56
N LEU A 225 -0.17 16.56 -1.50
CA LEU A 225 -0.44 16.16 -0.12
C LEU A 225 -1.92 15.88 0.13
N LEU A 226 -2.81 16.74 -0.39
CA LEU A 226 -4.26 16.52 -0.32
C LEU A 226 -4.68 15.30 -1.16
N GLY A 227 -4.10 15.10 -2.34
CA GLY A 227 -4.29 13.89 -3.14
C GLY A 227 -3.91 12.62 -2.37
N LEU A 228 -2.74 12.63 -1.71
CA LEU A 228 -2.31 11.53 -0.84
C LEU A 228 -3.25 11.29 0.34
N ALA A 229 -3.65 12.33 1.04
CA ALA A 229 -4.45 12.22 2.25
C ALA A 229 -5.92 11.91 1.96
N VAL A 230 -6.55 12.67 1.07
CA VAL A 230 -8.00 12.57 0.81
C VAL A 230 -8.31 11.44 -0.16
N LEU A 231 -7.62 11.41 -1.32
CA LEU A 231 -7.90 10.39 -2.33
C LEU A 231 -7.24 9.06 -1.96
N SER A 232 -5.90 9.05 -1.83
CA SER A 232 -5.14 7.81 -1.70
C SER A 232 -5.12 7.21 -0.28
N THR A 233 -5.72 7.89 0.70
CA THR A 233 -5.88 7.35 2.05
C THR A 233 -7.36 7.30 2.46
N ALA A 234 -8.04 8.42 2.66
CA ALA A 234 -9.41 8.42 3.18
C ALA A 234 -10.40 7.76 2.20
N LEU A 235 -10.49 8.24 0.96
CA LEU A 235 -11.37 7.67 -0.07
C LEU A 235 -10.98 6.22 -0.39
N ALA A 236 -9.68 5.95 -0.49
CA ALA A 236 -9.19 4.61 -0.80
C ALA A 236 -9.65 3.57 0.24
N TYR A 237 -9.64 3.90 1.53
CA TYR A 237 -10.17 2.99 2.56
C TYR A 237 -11.68 2.76 2.42
N LEU A 238 -12.45 3.79 2.05
CA LEU A 238 -13.88 3.62 1.78
C LEU A 238 -14.13 2.66 0.61
N LEU A 239 -13.38 2.84 -0.48
CA LEU A 239 -13.44 1.96 -1.64
C LEU A 239 -13.00 0.53 -1.29
N TYR A 240 -11.89 0.39 -0.57
CA TYR A 240 -11.36 -0.89 -0.10
C TYR A 240 -12.43 -1.70 0.65
N PHE A 241 -13.08 -1.09 1.65
CA PHE A 241 -14.11 -1.78 2.42
C PHE A 241 -15.39 -2.03 1.63
N ALA A 242 -15.75 -1.15 0.68
CA ALA A 242 -16.87 -1.37 -0.21
C ALA A 242 -16.62 -2.58 -1.14
N ILE A 243 -15.41 -2.72 -1.69
CA ILE A 243 -15.01 -3.87 -2.52
C ILE A 243 -14.97 -5.14 -1.67
N LEU A 244 -14.35 -5.08 -0.49
CA LEU A 244 -14.26 -6.22 0.42
C LEU A 244 -15.64 -6.79 0.76
N ALA A 245 -16.61 -5.90 1.05
CA ALA A 245 -17.97 -6.30 1.39
C ALA A 245 -18.75 -6.89 0.20
N ARG A 246 -18.51 -6.41 -1.05
CA ARG A 246 -19.26 -6.82 -2.25
C ARG A 246 -18.63 -7.98 -2.99
N ALA A 247 -17.32 -7.90 -3.21
CA ALA A 247 -16.60 -8.80 -4.09
C ALA A 247 -15.67 -9.77 -3.33
N GLY A 248 -15.49 -9.57 -2.02
CA GLY A 248 -14.62 -10.40 -1.21
C GLY A 248 -13.12 -10.10 -1.35
N ALA A 249 -12.32 -10.74 -0.52
CA ALA A 249 -10.88 -10.47 -0.42
C ALA A 249 -10.09 -10.86 -1.69
N ALA A 250 -10.45 -11.98 -2.35
CA ALA A 250 -9.76 -12.44 -3.54
C ALA A 250 -9.86 -11.44 -4.70
N ASN A 251 -11.05 -10.86 -4.93
CA ASN A 251 -11.24 -9.85 -5.97
C ASN A 251 -10.65 -8.49 -5.59
N LEU A 252 -10.61 -8.16 -4.31
CA LEU A 252 -9.92 -6.96 -3.81
C LEU A 252 -8.41 -7.04 -4.09
N MET A 253 -7.79 -8.21 -3.96
CA MET A 253 -6.35 -8.38 -4.25
C MET A 253 -5.98 -8.08 -5.71
N LEU A 254 -6.91 -8.18 -6.68
CA LEU A 254 -6.66 -7.78 -8.07
C LEU A 254 -6.22 -6.31 -8.21
N VAL A 255 -6.60 -5.46 -7.26
CA VAL A 255 -6.19 -4.06 -7.23
C VAL A 255 -4.66 -3.94 -7.28
N THR A 256 -3.93 -4.81 -6.59
CA THR A 256 -2.46 -4.75 -6.52
C THR A 256 -1.77 -4.93 -7.87
N LEU A 257 -2.37 -5.71 -8.79
CA LEU A 257 -1.88 -5.87 -10.16
C LEU A 257 -2.24 -4.68 -11.07
N LEU A 258 -3.32 -3.98 -10.73
CA LEU A 258 -3.80 -2.85 -11.54
C LEU A 258 -3.15 -1.52 -11.11
N ILE A 259 -2.53 -1.42 -9.94
CA ILE A 259 -1.83 -0.22 -9.47
C ILE A 259 -0.71 0.19 -10.44
N PRO A 260 0.25 -0.71 -10.85
CA PRO A 260 1.36 -0.31 -11.69
C PRO A 260 0.97 0.28 -13.06
N PRO A 261 0.01 -0.26 -13.81
CA PRO A 261 -0.47 0.36 -15.04
C PRO A 261 -0.88 1.83 -14.87
N PHE A 262 -1.58 2.18 -13.79
CA PHE A 262 -1.96 3.58 -13.51
C PHE A 262 -0.77 4.43 -13.10
N ALA A 263 0.11 3.93 -12.22
CA ALA A 263 1.31 4.67 -11.80
C ALA A 263 2.25 4.93 -12.98
N ILE A 264 2.52 3.92 -13.81
CA ILE A 264 3.36 4.04 -15.01
C ILE A 264 2.77 5.05 -15.98
N THR A 265 1.45 4.99 -16.21
CA THR A 265 0.78 5.93 -17.12
C THR A 265 0.89 7.36 -16.63
N LEU A 266 0.65 7.60 -15.33
CA LEU A 266 0.76 8.95 -14.74
C LEU A 266 2.21 9.43 -14.73
N GLY A 267 3.17 8.56 -14.40
CA GLY A 267 4.60 8.85 -14.44
C GLY A 267 5.06 9.25 -15.85
N ALA A 268 4.65 8.49 -16.86
CA ALA A 268 4.99 8.78 -18.25
C ALA A 268 4.37 10.10 -18.76
N LEU A 269 3.10 10.36 -18.44
CA LEU A 269 2.37 11.53 -18.93
C LEU A 269 2.77 12.84 -18.26
N PHE A 270 3.05 12.81 -16.94
CA PHE A 270 3.22 14.04 -16.15
C PHE A 270 4.60 14.23 -15.54
N LEU A 271 5.39 13.15 -15.44
CA LEU A 271 6.71 13.18 -14.81
C LEU A 271 7.85 12.90 -15.81
N SER A 272 7.53 12.59 -17.07
CA SER A 272 8.49 12.20 -18.10
C SER A 272 9.28 10.92 -17.76
N GLU A 273 8.72 10.05 -16.91
CA GLU A 273 9.32 8.77 -16.55
C GLU A 273 9.31 7.79 -17.73
N ARG A 274 10.34 6.96 -17.83
CA ARG A 274 10.47 5.93 -18.86
C ARG A 274 10.79 4.59 -18.22
N ILE A 275 9.79 3.75 -18.10
CA ILE A 275 9.97 2.40 -17.57
C ILE A 275 10.68 1.52 -18.60
N GLY A 276 11.84 0.99 -18.23
CA GLY A 276 12.63 0.08 -19.07
C GLY A 276 11.92 -1.24 -19.34
N THR A 277 12.25 -1.87 -20.46
CA THR A 277 11.69 -3.18 -20.86
C THR A 277 11.97 -4.28 -19.82
N GLN A 278 13.10 -4.20 -19.13
CA GLN A 278 13.47 -5.09 -18.03
C GLN A 278 12.47 -5.01 -16.87
N ALA A 279 12.07 -3.80 -16.46
CA ALA A 279 11.09 -3.62 -15.41
C ALA A 279 9.70 -4.14 -15.81
N LEU A 280 9.30 -3.94 -17.07
CA LEU A 280 8.04 -4.48 -17.60
C LEU A 280 8.04 -6.01 -17.67
N ALA A 281 9.15 -6.62 -18.08
CA ALA A 281 9.29 -8.08 -18.08
C ALA A 281 9.25 -8.65 -16.64
N GLY A 282 9.96 -8.03 -15.69
CA GLY A 282 9.88 -8.40 -14.28
C GLY A 282 8.47 -8.24 -13.70
N PHE A 283 7.74 -7.17 -14.08
CA PHE A 283 6.34 -7.01 -13.70
C PHE A 283 5.45 -8.14 -14.24
N ALA A 284 5.66 -8.58 -15.49
CA ALA A 284 4.92 -9.72 -16.04
C ALA A 284 5.16 -11.00 -15.22
N VAL A 285 6.40 -11.27 -14.79
CA VAL A 285 6.71 -12.41 -13.93
C VAL A 285 6.05 -12.28 -12.55
N ILE A 286 6.06 -11.09 -11.94
CA ILE A 286 5.35 -10.79 -10.69
C ILE A 286 3.85 -11.04 -10.84
N ALA A 287 3.25 -10.60 -11.95
CA ALA A 287 1.83 -10.80 -12.24
C ALA A 287 1.45 -12.28 -12.39
N ILE A 288 2.29 -13.07 -13.05
CA ILE A 288 2.13 -14.53 -13.12
C ILE A 288 2.24 -15.15 -11.72
N GLY A 289 3.25 -14.77 -10.95
CA GLY A 289 3.42 -15.21 -9.56
C GLY A 289 2.19 -14.93 -8.70
N PHE A 290 1.59 -13.76 -8.85
CA PHE A 290 0.33 -13.42 -8.19
C PHE A 290 -0.82 -14.34 -8.63
N ALA A 291 -1.00 -14.57 -9.94
CA ALA A 291 -2.07 -15.42 -10.46
C ALA A 291 -1.95 -16.86 -9.95
N VAL A 292 -0.73 -17.39 -9.85
CA VAL A 292 -0.44 -18.71 -9.24
C VAL A 292 -0.77 -18.70 -7.74
N THR A 293 -0.35 -17.66 -7.00
CA THR A 293 -0.63 -17.54 -5.56
C THR A 293 -2.13 -17.55 -5.27
N ASP A 294 -2.91 -16.84 -6.09
CA ASP A 294 -4.37 -16.72 -5.95
C ASP A 294 -5.14 -17.96 -6.45
N GLY A 295 -4.45 -18.92 -7.10
CA GLY A 295 -5.05 -20.15 -7.62
C GLY A 295 -5.87 -19.96 -8.90
N ARG A 296 -5.55 -18.95 -9.71
CA ARG A 296 -6.16 -18.68 -11.02
C ARG A 296 -5.42 -19.37 -12.16
N LEU A 297 -4.20 -19.81 -11.89
CA LEU A 297 -3.35 -20.64 -12.75
C LEU A 297 -2.98 -21.91 -12.03
#